data_758017bd19464838bac4088daa74d61d
#
_entry.id   758017bd19464838bac4088daa74d61d
#
_cell.length_a   1.000
_cell.length_b   1.000
_cell.length_c   1.000
_cell.angle_alpha   90.00
_cell.angle_beta   90.00
_cell.angle_gamma   90.00
#
_symmetry.space_group_name_H-M   'P 1'
#
loop_
_entity.id
_entity.type
_entity.pdbx_description
1 polymer ?
#
loop_
_entity_poly.entity_id
_entity_poly.type
_entity_poly.pdbx_seq_one_letter_code
_entity_poly.pdbx_strand_id
1 'polypeptide(L)'
;LDKKAEKLLKAINLNVDYDKFIILVSGDVAFSGKKEEYKLAFKFFGTLVAKSMQEYGKKPTIYVVPGNHDINFADKSRSRSEVNGILKNGITQKNLRDEYAKFDDFWIFANYNQCFLEDKEIDRKIVDLNDVKIQINLINSALLSTFNDYDKDVDDGCHYISPNKLNLIKKLDDIDYSITIMHHPEQYFSWDCRKELKAAILENTDLLILGHEHNSMTYEICSNNGESFVTIKGGEFSNGDLIHSDCGAFVLDSNIKELRLIQYKWQDSENIYLSAETQTYHLDGSKKNLVEFNNWLLNDESNLLSKQLKDFYVFPRLLIKKVSEEDTIDKDIVDFEKFREIIDKKRIIEISGCDLS
;
A
#
# COMPACT_ATOMS: atom_id res chain seq x y z
N LEU A 1 -18.04 17.33 -9.83
CA LEU A 1 -16.61 17.08 -9.60
C LEU A 1 -15.84 18.38 -9.35
N ASP A 2 -15.97 19.45 -10.17
CA ASP A 2 -15.20 20.68 -10.02
C ASP A 2 -15.39 21.34 -8.64
N LYS A 3 -16.65 21.41 -8.14
CA LYS A 3 -16.95 21.92 -6.81
C LYS A 3 -16.37 21.07 -5.69
N LYS A 4 -16.28 19.75 -5.89
CA LYS A 4 -15.62 18.85 -4.93
C LYS A 4 -14.12 19.11 -4.86
N ALA A 5 -13.46 19.30 -6.02
CA ALA A 5 -12.04 19.64 -6.06
C ALA A 5 -11.70 20.90 -5.25
N GLU A 6 -12.47 21.98 -5.44
CA GLU A 6 -12.30 23.23 -4.69
C GLU A 6 -12.49 23.04 -3.19
N LYS A 7 -13.52 22.28 -2.80
CA LYS A 7 -13.82 22.01 -1.38
C LYS A 7 -12.80 21.10 -0.72
N LEU A 8 -12.28 20.14 -1.46
CA LEU A 8 -11.20 19.29 -0.98
C LEU A 8 -9.93 20.11 -0.69
N LEU A 9 -9.50 20.94 -1.64
CA LEU A 9 -8.34 21.82 -1.44
C LEU A 9 -8.52 22.73 -0.22
N LYS A 10 -9.73 23.23 -0.01
CA LYS A 10 -10.07 24.08 1.13
C LYS A 10 -9.99 23.32 2.46
N ALA A 11 -10.44 22.06 2.48
CA ALA A 11 -10.36 21.19 3.65
C ALA A 11 -8.93 20.79 4.01
N ILE A 12 -8.11 20.48 3.00
CA ILE A 12 -6.70 20.12 3.19
C ILE A 12 -5.90 21.29 3.77
N ASN A 13 -6.37 22.52 3.59
CA ASN A 13 -5.75 23.72 4.14
C ASN A 13 -4.24 23.81 3.81
N LEU A 14 -3.95 23.96 2.52
CA LEU A 14 -2.60 24.05 1.98
C LEU A 14 -1.81 25.32 2.40
N ASN A 15 -2.28 26.03 3.44
CA ASN A 15 -1.56 27.16 4.04
C ASN A 15 -0.41 26.74 4.94
N VAL A 16 -0.26 25.42 5.18
CA VAL A 16 0.91 24.88 5.86
C VAL A 16 2.13 25.03 4.93
N ASP A 17 3.25 25.45 5.48
CA ASP A 17 4.50 25.50 4.72
C ASP A 17 4.94 24.08 4.37
N TYR A 18 5.05 23.80 3.07
CA TYR A 18 5.48 22.51 2.53
C TYR A 18 6.26 22.71 1.23
N ASP A 19 7.25 21.87 1.00
CA ASP A 19 8.14 21.97 -0.17
C ASP A 19 7.45 21.46 -1.43
N LYS A 20 6.71 20.40 -1.33
CA LYS A 20 6.08 19.73 -2.47
C LYS A 20 4.65 19.27 -2.17
N PHE A 21 3.77 19.48 -3.15
CA PHE A 21 2.42 18.91 -3.16
C PHE A 21 2.33 17.81 -4.21
N ILE A 22 2.03 16.59 -3.78
CA ILE A 22 1.91 15.41 -4.64
C ILE A 22 0.52 14.83 -4.47
N ILE A 23 -0.12 14.51 -5.59
CA ILE A 23 -1.41 13.81 -5.64
C ILE A 23 -1.12 12.38 -6.11
N LEU A 24 -1.46 11.41 -5.27
CA LEU A 24 -1.32 9.99 -5.55
C LEU A 24 -2.70 9.37 -5.79
N VAL A 25 -2.89 8.73 -6.94
CA VAL A 25 -4.16 8.14 -7.35
C VAL A 25 -3.98 6.64 -7.48
N SER A 26 -4.61 5.90 -6.59
CA SER A 26 -4.44 4.44 -6.46
C SER A 26 -5.33 3.62 -7.40
N GLY A 27 -5.67 4.13 -8.57
CA GLY A 27 -6.40 3.41 -9.62
C GLY A 27 -7.86 3.78 -9.72
N ASP A 28 -8.57 3.11 -10.65
CA ASP A 28 -9.99 3.30 -10.96
C ASP A 28 -10.34 4.75 -11.26
N VAL A 29 -9.54 5.37 -12.13
CA VAL A 29 -9.77 6.74 -12.62
C VAL A 29 -11.01 6.81 -13.51
N ALA A 30 -11.24 5.75 -14.29
CA ALA A 30 -12.42 5.54 -15.10
C ALA A 30 -13.31 4.47 -14.49
N PHE A 31 -14.55 4.37 -14.94
CA PHE A 31 -15.48 3.30 -14.54
C PHE A 31 -15.42 2.08 -15.47
N SER A 32 -15.16 2.31 -16.75
CA SER A 32 -15.12 1.27 -17.78
C SER A 32 -13.98 1.45 -18.80
N GLY A 33 -12.95 2.21 -18.43
CA GLY A 33 -11.76 2.44 -19.25
C GLY A 33 -12.01 3.21 -20.54
N LYS A 34 -13.13 3.95 -20.64
CA LYS A 34 -13.51 4.64 -21.88
C LYS A 34 -12.95 6.07 -21.92
N LYS A 35 -12.58 6.50 -23.11
CA LYS A 35 -12.01 7.84 -23.38
C LYS A 35 -12.84 8.99 -22.80
N GLU A 36 -14.16 8.88 -22.82
CA GLU A 36 -15.05 9.95 -22.34
C GLU A 36 -14.95 10.14 -20.83
N GLU A 37 -14.68 9.06 -20.09
CA GLU A 37 -14.50 9.08 -18.63
C GLU A 37 -13.20 9.79 -18.27
N TYR A 38 -12.13 9.52 -19.02
CA TYR A 38 -10.85 10.23 -18.81
C TYR A 38 -10.92 11.74 -19.12
N LYS A 39 -11.83 12.19 -19.99
CA LYS A 39 -12.09 13.62 -20.17
C LYS A 39 -12.60 14.28 -18.88
N LEU A 40 -13.45 13.57 -18.12
CA LEU A 40 -13.93 14.05 -16.83
C LEU A 40 -12.81 14.08 -15.80
N ALA A 41 -11.94 13.05 -15.79
CA ALA A 41 -10.78 13.01 -14.93
C ALA A 41 -9.79 14.16 -15.24
N PHE A 42 -9.48 14.39 -16.52
CA PHE A 42 -8.66 15.54 -16.95
C PHE A 42 -9.22 16.87 -16.46
N LYS A 43 -10.53 17.06 -16.56
CA LYS A 43 -11.17 18.28 -16.09
C LYS A 43 -11.04 18.42 -14.58
N PHE A 44 -11.28 17.35 -13.82
CA PHE A 44 -11.16 17.33 -12.38
C PHE A 44 -9.74 17.67 -11.90
N PHE A 45 -8.74 16.95 -12.39
CA PHE A 45 -7.35 17.18 -12.02
C PHE A 45 -6.84 18.53 -12.53
N GLY A 46 -7.27 18.96 -13.72
CA GLY A 46 -6.98 20.31 -14.23
C GLY A 46 -7.52 21.41 -13.31
N THR A 47 -8.72 21.22 -12.75
CA THR A 47 -9.30 22.15 -11.77
C THR A 47 -8.49 22.14 -10.46
N LEU A 48 -8.09 20.98 -9.95
CA LEU A 48 -7.22 20.86 -8.78
C LEU A 48 -5.90 21.62 -8.96
N VAL A 49 -5.24 21.39 -10.10
CA VAL A 49 -3.96 22.06 -10.41
C VAL A 49 -4.15 23.58 -10.52
N ALA A 50 -5.14 24.03 -11.27
CA ALA A 50 -5.39 25.45 -11.48
C ALA A 50 -5.73 26.18 -10.18
N LYS A 51 -6.58 25.58 -9.35
CA LYS A 51 -6.96 26.17 -8.05
C LYS A 51 -5.82 26.15 -7.04
N SER A 52 -5.06 25.06 -6.98
CA SER A 52 -3.87 25.01 -6.12
C SER A 52 -2.85 26.10 -6.50
N MET A 53 -2.63 26.31 -7.79
CA MET A 53 -1.77 27.41 -8.26
C MET A 53 -2.33 28.79 -7.94
N GLN A 54 -3.63 28.99 -8.14
CA GLN A 54 -4.28 30.28 -7.94
C GLN A 54 -4.32 30.67 -6.45
N GLU A 55 -4.67 29.74 -5.58
CA GLU A 55 -4.95 30.03 -4.16
C GLU A 55 -3.70 29.88 -3.29
N TYR A 56 -2.79 28.98 -3.62
CA TYR A 56 -1.64 28.65 -2.78
C TYR A 56 -0.28 28.84 -3.47
N GLY A 57 -0.25 29.20 -4.77
CA GLY A 57 0.99 29.32 -5.53
C GLY A 57 1.75 28.00 -5.73
N LYS A 58 1.13 26.85 -5.43
CA LYS A 58 1.77 25.54 -5.45
C LYS A 58 1.18 24.67 -6.57
N LYS A 59 2.05 24.20 -7.48
CA LYS A 59 1.67 23.28 -8.55
C LYS A 59 1.82 21.84 -8.07
N PRO A 60 0.73 21.07 -7.94
CA PRO A 60 0.83 19.66 -7.58
C PRO A 60 1.46 18.83 -8.72
N THR A 61 2.19 17.80 -8.33
CA THR A 61 2.58 16.70 -9.23
C THR A 61 1.60 15.56 -9.04
N ILE A 62 1.11 14.97 -10.12
CA ILE A 62 0.12 13.90 -10.08
C ILE A 62 0.79 12.60 -10.52
N TYR A 63 0.67 11.56 -9.73
CA TYR A 63 1.04 10.20 -10.08
C TYR A 63 -0.17 9.29 -9.97
N VAL A 64 -0.34 8.43 -10.96
CA VAL A 64 -1.52 7.57 -11.10
C VAL A 64 -1.11 6.16 -11.51
N VAL A 65 -1.74 5.17 -10.92
CA VAL A 65 -1.68 3.77 -11.35
C VAL A 65 -3.03 3.33 -11.90
N PRO A 66 -3.10 2.34 -12.79
CA PRO A 66 -4.39 1.82 -13.25
C PRO A 66 -5.02 0.89 -12.22
N GLY A 67 -6.35 0.87 -12.18
CA GLY A 67 -7.16 -0.16 -11.54
C GLY A 67 -7.85 -1.05 -12.56
N ASN A 68 -8.67 -2.00 -12.08
CA ASN A 68 -9.40 -2.91 -12.98
C ASN A 68 -10.48 -2.20 -13.79
N HIS A 69 -11.06 -1.11 -13.28
CA HIS A 69 -12.02 -0.29 -14.02
C HIS A 69 -11.38 0.59 -15.10
N ASP A 70 -10.06 0.75 -15.09
CA ASP A 70 -9.33 1.46 -16.15
C ASP A 70 -9.10 0.60 -17.41
N ILE A 71 -9.52 -0.66 -17.39
CA ILE A 71 -9.43 -1.58 -18.52
C ILE A 71 -10.63 -1.38 -19.46
N ASN A 72 -10.35 -1.14 -20.73
CA ASN A 72 -11.36 -1.14 -21.77
C ASN A 72 -11.56 -2.55 -22.33
N PHE A 73 -12.60 -3.23 -21.90
CA PHE A 73 -12.92 -4.58 -22.36
C PHE A 73 -13.64 -4.59 -23.70
N ALA A 74 -13.94 -3.41 -24.29
CA ALA A 74 -14.64 -3.30 -25.57
C ALA A 74 -15.91 -4.20 -25.67
N ASP A 75 -16.71 -4.17 -24.61
CA ASP A 75 -17.95 -4.96 -24.44
C ASP A 75 -17.74 -6.50 -24.39
N LYS A 76 -16.51 -6.97 -24.18
CA LYS A 76 -16.21 -8.39 -23.98
C LYS A 76 -15.74 -8.62 -22.55
N SER A 77 -16.55 -9.32 -21.78
CA SER A 77 -16.12 -9.85 -20.49
C SER A 77 -15.00 -10.89 -20.70
N ARG A 78 -14.06 -10.91 -19.78
CA ARG A 78 -13.01 -11.93 -19.73
C ARG A 78 -13.33 -12.93 -18.64
N SER A 79 -13.30 -14.21 -18.98
CA SER A 79 -13.58 -15.25 -18.02
C SER A 79 -12.34 -15.59 -17.17
N ARG A 80 -12.56 -16.00 -15.92
CA ARG A 80 -11.53 -16.57 -15.06
C ARG A 80 -10.79 -17.75 -15.70
N SER A 81 -11.51 -18.57 -16.47
CA SER A 81 -10.95 -19.73 -17.19
C SER A 81 -9.90 -19.31 -18.22
N GLU A 82 -10.13 -18.21 -18.94
CA GLU A 82 -9.18 -17.68 -19.92
C GLU A 82 -7.91 -17.19 -19.22
N VAL A 83 -8.04 -16.46 -18.11
CA VAL A 83 -6.89 -16.00 -17.32
C VAL A 83 -6.10 -17.17 -16.76
N ASN A 84 -6.76 -18.15 -16.17
CA ASN A 84 -6.11 -19.35 -15.66
C ASN A 84 -5.38 -20.12 -16.78
N GLY A 85 -5.95 -20.15 -18.00
CA GLY A 85 -5.29 -20.73 -19.17
C GLY A 85 -4.00 -19.99 -19.53
N ILE A 86 -3.99 -18.66 -19.49
CA ILE A 86 -2.80 -17.83 -19.74
C ILE A 86 -1.73 -18.09 -18.66
N LEU A 87 -2.11 -18.05 -17.39
CA LEU A 87 -1.19 -18.28 -16.27
C LEU A 87 -0.56 -19.68 -16.33
N LYS A 88 -1.38 -20.72 -16.59
CA LYS A 88 -0.92 -22.11 -16.68
C LYS A 88 0.05 -22.36 -17.85
N ASN A 89 -0.17 -21.71 -18.98
CA ASN A 89 0.67 -21.89 -20.17
C ASN A 89 1.92 -20.99 -20.17
N GLY A 90 2.07 -20.15 -19.17
CA GLY A 90 3.11 -19.13 -19.09
C GLY A 90 2.75 -17.88 -19.91
N ILE A 91 3.06 -16.72 -19.36
CA ILE A 91 2.76 -15.44 -19.96
C ILE A 91 3.80 -15.10 -21.02
N THR A 92 3.33 -14.88 -22.23
CA THR A 92 4.17 -14.52 -23.39
C THR A 92 4.21 -13.00 -23.58
N GLN A 93 5.22 -12.52 -24.33
CA GLN A 93 5.30 -11.10 -24.74
C GLN A 93 4.08 -10.66 -25.56
N LYS A 94 3.44 -11.61 -26.28
CA LYS A 94 2.19 -11.33 -26.97
C LYS A 94 1.06 -11.09 -25.98
N ASN A 95 0.91 -11.95 -24.96
CA ASN A 95 -0.10 -11.75 -23.92
C ASN A 95 0.06 -10.38 -23.25
N LEU A 96 1.27 -9.99 -22.87
CA LEU A 96 1.52 -8.71 -22.24
C LEU A 96 1.16 -7.52 -23.16
N ARG A 97 1.51 -7.57 -24.44
CA ARG A 97 1.12 -6.53 -25.39
C ARG A 97 -0.40 -6.41 -25.54
N ASP A 98 -1.08 -7.55 -25.62
CA ASP A 98 -2.55 -7.60 -25.71
C ASP A 98 -3.20 -7.05 -24.42
N GLU A 99 -2.58 -7.29 -23.25
CA GLU A 99 -3.02 -6.69 -21.99
C GLU A 99 -2.81 -5.18 -21.97
N TYR A 100 -1.62 -4.71 -22.33
CA TYR A 100 -1.33 -3.27 -22.33
C TYR A 100 -2.25 -2.48 -23.26
N ALA A 101 -2.68 -3.06 -24.38
CA ALA A 101 -3.58 -2.41 -25.31
C ALA A 101 -4.97 -2.15 -24.72
N LYS A 102 -5.38 -2.92 -23.69
CA LYS A 102 -6.68 -2.70 -23.02
C LYS A 102 -6.70 -1.43 -22.17
N PHE A 103 -5.54 -0.86 -21.87
CA PHE A 103 -5.37 0.39 -21.13
C PHE A 103 -5.03 1.58 -22.01
N ASP A 104 -5.26 1.54 -23.32
CA ASP A 104 -4.79 2.59 -24.23
C ASP A 104 -5.24 4.00 -23.85
N ASP A 105 -6.52 4.16 -23.47
CA ASP A 105 -7.03 5.47 -23.01
C ASP A 105 -6.44 5.88 -21.65
N PHE A 106 -6.18 4.91 -20.75
CA PHE A 106 -5.47 5.16 -19.50
C PHE A 106 -4.02 5.60 -19.77
N TRP A 107 -3.30 4.98 -20.71
CA TRP A 107 -1.92 5.39 -21.01
C TRP A 107 -1.82 6.82 -21.51
N ILE A 108 -2.82 7.28 -22.28
CA ILE A 108 -2.89 8.69 -22.70
C ILE A 108 -3.01 9.60 -21.47
N PHE A 109 -3.88 9.24 -20.53
CA PHE A 109 -4.07 9.99 -19.28
C PHE A 109 -2.81 9.96 -18.39
N ALA A 110 -2.24 8.78 -18.19
CA ALA A 110 -1.05 8.58 -17.36
C ALA A 110 0.18 9.32 -17.94
N ASN A 111 0.37 9.27 -19.27
CA ASN A 111 1.48 9.96 -19.93
C ASN A 111 1.38 11.47 -19.82
N TYR A 112 0.16 12.03 -19.84
CA TYR A 112 -0.03 13.46 -19.57
C TYR A 112 0.51 13.87 -18.21
N ASN A 113 0.41 12.97 -17.22
CA ASN A 113 0.95 13.14 -15.88
C ASN A 113 2.38 12.58 -15.71
N GLN A 114 3.05 12.24 -16.82
CA GLN A 114 4.41 11.69 -16.85
C GLN A 114 4.58 10.36 -16.05
N CYS A 115 3.52 9.56 -16.00
CA CYS A 115 3.54 8.22 -15.43
C CYS A 115 3.76 7.17 -16.53
N PHE A 116 4.37 6.04 -16.20
CA PHE A 116 4.53 4.87 -17.09
C PHE A 116 5.14 5.20 -18.47
N LEU A 117 6.18 6.02 -18.50
CA LEU A 117 6.78 6.47 -19.74
C LEU A 117 7.53 5.37 -20.48
N GLU A 118 8.24 4.51 -19.75
CA GLU A 118 9.11 3.47 -20.30
C GLU A 118 8.56 2.07 -20.11
N ASP A 119 7.99 1.79 -18.96
CA ASP A 119 7.46 0.48 -18.58
C ASP A 119 6.00 0.57 -18.16
N LYS A 120 5.17 -0.38 -18.63
CA LYS A 120 3.73 -0.41 -18.36
C LYS A 120 3.34 -1.31 -17.19
N GLU A 121 4.30 -1.95 -16.56
CA GLU A 121 4.08 -2.76 -15.36
C GLU A 121 4.51 -2.02 -14.10
N ILE A 122 5.74 -1.50 -14.09
CA ILE A 122 6.30 -0.76 -12.96
C ILE A 122 7.04 0.46 -13.47
N ASP A 123 6.73 1.62 -12.95
CA ASP A 123 7.50 2.84 -13.20
C ASP A 123 8.03 3.41 -11.88
N ARG A 124 9.19 4.02 -11.92
CA ARG A 124 9.87 4.63 -10.79
C ARG A 124 10.03 6.12 -11.02
N LYS A 125 9.60 6.92 -10.06
CA LYS A 125 9.81 8.37 -10.04
C LYS A 125 10.64 8.75 -8.83
N ILE A 126 11.55 9.70 -9.03
CA ILE A 126 12.33 10.29 -7.95
C ILE A 126 11.87 11.72 -7.77
N VAL A 127 11.50 12.06 -6.54
CA VAL A 127 11.18 13.43 -6.12
C VAL A 127 12.32 13.91 -5.26
N ASP A 128 13.05 14.87 -5.76
CA ASP A 128 14.16 15.50 -5.05
C ASP A 128 13.67 16.79 -4.37
N LEU A 129 13.88 16.88 -3.07
CA LEU A 129 13.44 17.96 -2.19
C LEU A 129 14.63 18.44 -1.37
N ASN A 130 15.53 19.20 -1.99
CA ASN A 130 16.73 19.77 -1.34
C ASN A 130 17.53 18.76 -0.49
N ASP A 131 17.01 18.42 0.70
CA ASP A 131 17.66 17.54 1.68
C ASP A 131 17.01 16.14 1.78
N VAL A 132 15.95 15.87 1.01
CA VAL A 132 15.20 14.60 1.08
C VAL A 132 14.86 14.09 -0.30
N LYS A 133 15.18 12.84 -0.57
CA LYS A 133 14.82 12.15 -1.81
C LYS A 133 13.76 11.09 -1.58
N ILE A 134 12.69 11.17 -2.33
CA ILE A 134 11.57 10.22 -2.25
C ILE A 134 11.49 9.43 -3.55
N GLN A 135 11.55 8.11 -3.44
CA GLN A 135 11.25 7.20 -4.53
C GLN A 135 9.76 6.86 -4.52
N ILE A 136 9.09 7.00 -5.65
CA ILE A 136 7.70 6.62 -5.84
C ILE A 136 7.65 5.50 -6.87
N ASN A 137 7.24 4.31 -6.47
CA ASN A 137 7.05 3.16 -7.32
C ASN A 137 5.57 3.08 -7.73
N LEU A 138 5.30 3.15 -9.02
CA LEU A 138 3.98 3.05 -9.61
C LEU A 138 3.81 1.66 -10.18
N ILE A 139 2.89 0.86 -9.65
CA ILE A 139 2.69 -0.53 -10.04
C ILE A 139 1.34 -0.70 -10.73
N ASN A 140 1.35 -1.19 -11.96
CA ASN A 140 0.15 -1.66 -12.63
C ASN A 140 -0.24 -3.03 -12.09
N SER A 141 -1.08 -3.04 -11.09
CA SER A 141 -1.59 -4.26 -10.46
C SER A 141 -2.84 -4.84 -11.15
N ALA A 142 -3.31 -4.22 -12.24
CA ALA A 142 -4.55 -4.63 -12.90
C ALA A 142 -4.35 -5.54 -14.12
N LEU A 143 -3.10 -5.96 -14.40
CA LEU A 143 -2.84 -6.91 -15.47
C LEU A 143 -3.50 -8.26 -15.21
N LEU A 144 -4.19 -8.77 -16.21
CA LEU A 144 -4.98 -10.00 -16.18
C LEU A 144 -6.27 -9.90 -15.34
N SER A 145 -6.71 -8.72 -14.93
CA SER A 145 -8.03 -8.56 -14.32
C SER A 145 -9.14 -9.14 -15.20
N THR A 146 -10.12 -9.72 -14.54
CA THR A 146 -11.40 -10.11 -15.14
C THR A 146 -12.41 -9.02 -14.86
N PHE A 147 -13.24 -8.71 -15.82
CA PHE A 147 -14.37 -7.82 -15.57
C PHE A 147 -15.60 -8.68 -15.24
N ASN A 148 -16.04 -8.60 -13.98
CA ASN A 148 -17.29 -9.21 -13.57
C ASN A 148 -17.97 -8.32 -12.53
N ASP A 149 -19.09 -7.74 -12.92
CA ASP A 149 -19.86 -6.79 -12.10
C ASP A 149 -20.46 -7.40 -10.83
N TYR A 150 -20.45 -8.74 -10.69
CA TYR A 150 -21.27 -9.42 -9.69
C TYR A 150 -20.48 -10.21 -8.64
N ASP A 151 -19.18 -10.43 -8.84
CA ASP A 151 -18.40 -11.29 -7.94
C ASP A 151 -17.04 -10.66 -7.61
N LYS A 152 -16.92 -10.11 -6.39
CA LYS A 152 -15.72 -9.39 -5.94
C LYS A 152 -14.47 -10.27 -5.86
N ASP A 153 -14.65 -11.59 -5.75
CA ASP A 153 -13.54 -12.54 -5.55
C ASP A 153 -13.03 -13.15 -6.87
N VAL A 154 -13.57 -12.75 -8.02
CA VAL A 154 -13.22 -13.36 -9.32
C VAL A 154 -11.77 -13.09 -9.71
N ASP A 155 -11.19 -11.99 -9.25
CA ASP A 155 -9.83 -11.59 -9.57
C ASP A 155 -8.77 -12.12 -8.57
N ASP A 156 -9.18 -12.71 -7.47
CA ASP A 156 -8.25 -13.27 -6.48
C ASP A 156 -7.33 -14.33 -7.12
N GLY A 157 -6.02 -14.10 -6.99
CA GLY A 157 -4.99 -14.97 -7.58
C GLY A 157 -4.84 -14.91 -9.11
N CYS A 158 -5.38 -13.87 -9.77
CA CYS A 158 -5.30 -13.72 -11.23
C CYS A 158 -4.22 -12.76 -11.71
N HIS A 159 -3.94 -11.74 -10.93
CA HIS A 159 -3.08 -10.64 -11.36
C HIS A 159 -1.62 -11.06 -11.54
N TYR A 160 -0.92 -10.31 -12.34
CA TYR A 160 0.45 -10.64 -12.72
C TYR A 160 1.34 -9.41 -12.83
N ILE A 161 2.57 -9.57 -12.44
CA ILE A 161 3.70 -8.69 -12.73
C ILE A 161 4.86 -9.58 -13.16
N SER A 162 5.60 -9.15 -14.16
CA SER A 162 6.79 -9.88 -14.62
C SER A 162 7.87 -9.91 -13.52
N PRO A 163 8.37 -11.07 -13.09
CA PRO A 163 9.32 -11.16 -11.97
C PRO A 163 10.58 -10.32 -12.17
N ASN A 164 11.09 -10.23 -13.40
CA ASN A 164 12.25 -9.41 -13.74
C ASN A 164 12.02 -7.90 -13.58
N LYS A 165 10.75 -7.44 -13.48
CA LYS A 165 10.39 -6.04 -13.23
C LYS A 165 10.39 -5.66 -11.77
N LEU A 166 10.30 -6.62 -10.86
CA LEU A 166 10.29 -6.35 -9.41
C LEU A 166 11.56 -5.65 -8.93
N ASN A 167 12.67 -5.79 -9.66
CA ASN A 167 13.89 -5.02 -9.39
C ASN A 167 13.70 -3.49 -9.50
N LEU A 168 12.67 -3.03 -10.21
CA LEU A 168 12.35 -1.60 -10.28
C LEU A 168 11.78 -1.05 -8.96
N ILE A 169 11.26 -1.90 -8.09
CA ILE A 169 10.78 -1.51 -6.75
C ILE A 169 11.96 -1.27 -5.80
N LYS A 170 13.12 -1.86 -6.08
CA LYS A 170 14.28 -1.76 -5.20
C LYS A 170 14.57 -0.29 -4.83
N LYS A 171 14.60 -0.01 -3.53
CA LYS A 171 14.99 1.29 -3.00
C LYS A 171 16.44 1.58 -3.36
N LEU A 172 16.71 2.73 -3.96
CA LEU A 172 18.05 3.15 -4.31
C LEU A 172 18.80 3.62 -3.06
N ASP A 173 20.12 3.54 -3.09
CA ASP A 173 20.97 3.79 -1.91
C ASP A 173 20.90 5.24 -1.41
N ASP A 174 20.58 6.19 -2.30
CA ASP A 174 20.48 7.63 -1.99
C ASP A 174 19.04 8.09 -1.73
N ILE A 175 18.11 7.18 -1.49
CA ILE A 175 16.71 7.46 -1.22
C ILE A 175 16.44 7.42 0.27
N ASP A 176 15.81 8.48 0.79
CA ASP A 176 15.38 8.55 2.18
C ASP A 176 14.08 7.77 2.40
N TYR A 177 13.07 8.00 1.54
CA TYR A 177 11.77 7.35 1.66
C TYR A 177 11.35 6.69 0.35
N SER A 178 10.77 5.50 0.46
CA SER A 178 10.19 4.76 -0.68
C SER A 178 8.69 4.58 -0.49
N ILE A 179 7.92 5.11 -1.44
CA ILE A 179 6.46 5.00 -1.48
C ILE A 179 6.09 4.10 -2.64
N THR A 180 5.33 3.05 -2.37
CA THR A 180 4.79 2.18 -3.42
C THR A 180 3.29 2.40 -3.53
N ILE A 181 2.80 2.61 -4.75
CA ILE A 181 1.38 2.75 -5.05
C ILE A 181 0.95 1.69 -6.04
N MET A 182 -0.12 0.99 -5.72
CA MET A 182 -0.80 0.01 -6.58
C MET A 182 -2.28 -0.04 -6.25
N HIS A 183 -3.10 -0.53 -7.17
CA HIS A 183 -4.55 -0.60 -6.95
C HIS A 183 -4.94 -1.81 -6.11
N HIS A 184 -4.54 -3.01 -6.55
CA HIS A 184 -4.92 -4.25 -5.88
C HIS A 184 -3.91 -4.67 -4.82
N PRO A 185 -4.36 -5.11 -3.62
CA PRO A 185 -3.51 -5.76 -2.65
C PRO A 185 -2.87 -7.05 -3.18
N GLU A 186 -1.83 -7.53 -2.51
CA GLU A 186 -1.04 -8.67 -2.98
C GLU A 186 -1.82 -9.99 -3.08
N GLN A 187 -2.93 -10.17 -2.36
CA GLN A 187 -3.75 -11.40 -2.44
C GLN A 187 -4.38 -11.61 -3.81
N TYR A 188 -4.54 -10.56 -4.62
CA TYR A 188 -5.10 -10.66 -5.96
C TYR A 188 -4.14 -11.26 -6.99
N PHE A 189 -2.85 -11.29 -6.67
CA PHE A 189 -1.83 -11.84 -7.58
C PHE A 189 -1.77 -13.36 -7.55
N SER A 190 -1.37 -13.96 -8.67
CA SER A 190 -1.06 -15.38 -8.75
C SER A 190 -0.04 -15.79 -7.70
N TRP A 191 -0.11 -17.04 -7.22
CA TRP A 191 0.68 -17.50 -6.08
C TRP A 191 2.18 -17.19 -6.19
N ASP A 192 2.78 -17.51 -7.34
CA ASP A 192 4.20 -17.30 -7.56
C ASP A 192 4.56 -15.80 -7.57
N CYS A 193 3.77 -15.00 -8.27
CA CYS A 193 3.95 -13.56 -8.35
C CYS A 193 3.74 -12.87 -6.97
N ARG A 194 2.73 -13.30 -6.22
CA ARG A 194 2.41 -12.77 -4.90
C ARG A 194 3.57 -12.86 -3.92
N LYS A 195 4.24 -14.01 -3.87
CA LYS A 195 5.36 -14.24 -2.96
C LYS A 195 6.52 -13.27 -3.24
N GLU A 196 6.89 -13.14 -4.50
CA GLU A 196 8.00 -12.27 -4.91
C GLU A 196 7.65 -10.78 -4.75
N LEU A 197 6.44 -10.38 -5.14
CA LEU A 197 5.96 -9.02 -4.97
C LEU A 197 5.93 -8.62 -3.50
N LYS A 198 5.37 -9.48 -2.64
CA LYS A 198 5.32 -9.22 -1.20
C LYS A 198 6.71 -9.05 -0.59
N ALA A 199 7.66 -9.89 -0.97
CA ALA A 199 9.04 -9.75 -0.52
C ALA A 199 9.66 -8.42 -1.00
N ALA A 200 9.51 -8.09 -2.29
CA ALA A 200 10.03 -6.84 -2.85
C ALA A 200 9.45 -5.60 -2.17
N ILE A 201 8.14 -5.58 -1.89
CA ILE A 201 7.49 -4.47 -1.17
C ILE A 201 8.01 -4.39 0.27
N LEU A 202 8.03 -5.50 0.99
CA LEU A 202 8.45 -5.54 2.39
C LEU A 202 9.88 -5.04 2.59
N GLU A 203 10.78 -5.40 1.68
CA GLU A 203 12.18 -5.00 1.74
C GLU A 203 12.45 -3.55 1.31
N ASN A 204 11.61 -2.98 0.45
CA ASN A 204 11.95 -1.75 -0.27
C ASN A 204 10.94 -0.60 -0.12
N THR A 205 9.85 -0.80 0.63
CA THR A 205 8.77 0.18 0.74
C THR A 205 8.63 0.64 2.20
N ASP A 206 8.59 1.95 2.41
CA ASP A 206 8.28 2.55 3.72
C ASP A 206 6.79 2.86 3.85
N LEU A 207 6.13 3.22 2.73
CA LEU A 207 4.71 3.50 2.67
C LEU A 207 4.07 2.81 1.46
N LEU A 208 3.08 1.96 1.70
CA LEU A 208 2.28 1.30 0.67
C LEU A 208 0.89 1.94 0.57
N ILE A 209 0.50 2.34 -0.65
CA ILE A 209 -0.82 2.91 -0.92
C ILE A 209 -1.59 1.97 -1.84
N LEU A 210 -2.78 1.58 -1.40
CA LEU A 210 -3.68 0.65 -2.07
C LEU A 210 -5.04 1.29 -2.38
N GLY A 211 -5.72 0.78 -3.40
CA GLY A 211 -7.11 1.09 -3.74
C GLY A 211 -8.03 -0.13 -3.60
N HIS A 212 -8.98 -0.27 -4.54
CA HIS A 212 -9.84 -1.43 -4.81
C HIS A 212 -10.89 -1.78 -3.74
N GLU A 213 -10.53 -1.86 -2.48
CA GLU A 213 -11.44 -2.39 -1.43
C GLU A 213 -12.47 -1.38 -0.93
N HIS A 214 -12.46 -0.14 -1.40
CA HIS A 214 -13.41 0.95 -1.10
C HIS A 214 -13.54 1.33 0.40
N ASN A 215 -12.87 0.61 1.27
CA ASN A 215 -12.84 0.89 2.71
C ASN A 215 -11.51 1.56 3.07
N SER A 216 -11.55 2.81 3.48
CA SER A 216 -10.34 3.47 3.94
C SER A 216 -9.87 2.87 5.27
N MET A 217 -8.60 2.45 5.27
CA MET A 217 -7.96 1.85 6.44
C MET A 217 -6.47 2.15 6.42
N THR A 218 -5.88 2.32 7.58
CA THR A 218 -4.43 2.43 7.73
C THR A 218 -3.95 1.45 8.77
N TYR A 219 -2.87 0.74 8.47
CA TYR A 219 -2.26 -0.22 9.38
C TYR A 219 -0.77 -0.37 9.10
N GLU A 220 -0.05 -0.82 10.09
CA GLU A 220 1.37 -1.15 9.98
C GLU A 220 1.51 -2.66 9.82
N ILE A 221 2.31 -3.08 8.85
CA ILE A 221 2.66 -4.49 8.65
C ILE A 221 4.09 -4.68 9.13
N CYS A 222 4.27 -5.60 10.07
CA CYS A 222 5.58 -5.99 10.56
C CYS A 222 5.87 -7.43 10.15
N SER A 223 7.06 -7.68 9.66
CA SER A 223 7.55 -9.03 9.40
C SER A 223 8.23 -9.62 10.64
N ASN A 224 8.43 -10.94 10.66
CA ASN A 224 9.09 -11.64 11.77
C ASN A 224 10.56 -11.23 11.95
N ASN A 225 11.19 -10.65 10.92
CA ASN A 225 12.55 -10.12 10.96
C ASN A 225 12.62 -8.63 11.35
N GLY A 226 11.50 -8.05 11.79
CA GLY A 226 11.42 -6.68 12.27
C GLY A 226 11.27 -5.62 11.18
N GLU A 227 11.13 -6.01 9.91
CA GLU A 227 10.81 -5.07 8.83
C GLU A 227 9.34 -4.67 8.94
N SER A 228 9.07 -3.38 8.85
CA SER A 228 7.70 -2.86 8.84
C SER A 228 7.52 -1.80 7.78
N PHE A 229 6.29 -1.61 7.35
CA PHE A 229 5.87 -0.49 6.52
C PHE A 229 4.43 -0.10 6.83
N VAL A 230 4.11 1.16 6.61
CA VAL A 230 2.75 1.67 6.78
C VAL A 230 1.96 1.40 5.50
N THR A 231 0.77 0.85 5.64
CA THR A 231 -0.16 0.65 4.53
C THR A 231 -1.36 1.57 4.68
N ILE A 232 -1.66 2.31 3.63
CA ILE A 232 -2.87 3.14 3.51
C ILE A 232 -3.75 2.52 2.42
N LYS A 233 -4.94 2.08 2.78
CA LYS A 233 -6.00 1.76 1.82
C LYS A 233 -6.85 3.00 1.59
N GLY A 234 -6.92 3.46 0.35
CA GLY A 234 -7.80 4.54 -0.07
C GLY A 234 -9.26 4.10 -0.04
N GLY A 235 -10.14 5.01 0.36
CA GLY A 235 -11.57 4.85 0.18
C GLY A 235 -12.01 5.22 -1.24
N GLU A 236 -13.29 5.05 -1.52
CA GLU A 236 -13.90 5.47 -2.77
C GLU A 236 -14.06 6.98 -2.81
N PHE A 237 -13.42 7.65 -3.78
CA PHE A 237 -13.48 9.10 -3.91
C PHE A 237 -14.80 9.60 -4.49
N SER A 238 -15.42 8.86 -5.39
CA SER A 238 -16.70 9.22 -5.99
C SER A 238 -17.41 8.01 -6.55
N ASN A 239 -18.47 7.57 -5.87
CA ASN A 239 -19.49 6.77 -6.52
C ASN A 239 -20.50 7.71 -7.21
N GLY A 240 -21.26 7.22 -8.17
CA GLY A 240 -22.24 8.02 -8.92
C GLY A 240 -23.24 8.76 -8.04
N ASP A 241 -23.46 8.32 -6.82
CA ASP A 241 -24.48 8.84 -5.87
C ASP A 241 -23.96 9.93 -4.95
N LEU A 242 -22.68 10.27 -4.98
CA LEU A 242 -22.05 11.33 -4.15
C LEU A 242 -22.07 11.08 -2.62
N ILE A 243 -22.64 9.99 -2.15
CA ILE A 243 -22.86 9.73 -0.72
C ILE A 243 -21.55 9.35 -0.02
N HIS A 244 -20.68 8.64 -0.74
CA HIS A 244 -19.36 8.24 -0.25
C HIS A 244 -18.28 8.94 -1.05
N SER A 245 -17.47 9.71 -0.38
CA SER A 245 -16.30 10.35 -0.98
C SER A 245 -15.24 10.49 0.10
N ASP A 246 -14.36 9.51 0.16
CA ASP A 246 -13.28 9.45 1.12
C ASP A 246 -11.95 9.66 0.43
N CYS A 247 -11.12 10.49 1.01
CA CYS A 247 -9.73 10.63 0.60
C CYS A 247 -8.86 10.88 1.82
N GLY A 248 -7.58 10.56 1.69
CA GLY A 248 -6.57 10.87 2.70
C GLY A 248 -5.63 11.97 2.20
N ALA A 249 -5.16 12.79 3.10
CA ALA A 249 -3.95 13.55 2.90
C ALA A 249 -2.95 13.13 3.96
N PHE A 250 -1.70 12.96 3.59
CA PHE A 250 -0.63 12.74 4.55
C PHE A 250 0.43 13.82 4.40
N VAL A 251 0.98 14.22 5.52
CA VAL A 251 2.11 15.13 5.60
C VAL A 251 3.30 14.31 6.09
N LEU A 252 4.34 14.23 5.27
CA LEU A 252 5.61 13.64 5.66
C LEU A 252 6.52 14.77 6.15
N ASP A 253 6.83 14.77 7.44
CA ASP A 253 7.83 15.64 8.03
C ASP A 253 9.15 14.87 8.16
N SER A 254 10.08 15.16 7.26
CA SER A 254 11.38 14.48 7.22
C SER A 254 12.30 14.85 8.39
N ASN A 255 12.12 16.02 9.01
CA ASN A 255 12.98 16.45 10.11
C ASN A 255 12.75 15.61 11.36
N ILE A 256 11.50 15.23 11.61
CA ILE A 256 11.12 14.40 12.76
C ILE A 256 10.77 12.97 12.36
N LYS A 257 10.88 12.64 11.07
CA LYS A 257 10.57 11.32 10.50
C LYS A 257 9.15 10.85 10.81
N GLU A 258 8.20 11.76 10.78
CA GLU A 258 6.81 11.48 11.05
C GLU A 258 5.95 11.56 9.78
N LEU A 259 5.09 10.57 9.63
CA LEU A 259 3.99 10.56 8.68
C LEU A 259 2.70 10.85 9.46
N ARG A 260 2.12 12.00 9.22
CA ARG A 260 0.81 12.36 9.77
C ARG A 260 -0.26 12.17 8.70
N LEU A 261 -1.15 11.24 8.92
CA LEU A 261 -2.29 10.96 8.05
C LEU A 261 -3.53 11.66 8.57
N ILE A 262 -4.22 12.36 7.69
CA ILE A 262 -5.50 13.02 7.93
C ILE A 262 -6.50 12.45 6.93
N GLN A 263 -7.57 11.84 7.40
CA GLN A 263 -8.66 11.40 6.54
C GLN A 263 -9.69 12.50 6.37
N TYR A 264 -10.22 12.64 5.16
CA TYR A 264 -11.28 13.57 4.80
C TYR A 264 -12.48 12.81 4.29
N LYS A 265 -13.65 13.10 4.90
CA LYS A 265 -14.93 12.50 4.52
C LYS A 265 -15.88 13.57 4.01
N TRP A 266 -16.56 13.27 2.92
CA TRP A 266 -17.58 14.16 2.39
C TRP A 266 -18.82 14.13 3.27
N GLN A 267 -19.31 15.33 3.64
CA GLN A 267 -20.58 15.53 4.35
C GLN A 267 -21.59 16.12 3.38
N ASP A 268 -22.52 15.29 2.96
CA ASP A 268 -23.48 15.67 1.91
C ASP A 268 -24.44 16.77 2.39
N SER A 269 -24.91 16.69 3.65
CA SER A 269 -25.80 17.67 4.27
C SER A 269 -25.23 19.09 4.27
N GLU A 270 -23.92 19.23 4.45
CA GLU A 270 -23.22 20.51 4.53
C GLU A 270 -22.47 20.84 3.24
N ASN A 271 -22.37 19.86 2.35
CA ASN A 271 -21.66 19.95 1.08
C ASN A 271 -20.19 20.40 1.26
N ILE A 272 -19.48 19.78 2.22
CA ILE A 272 -18.08 20.06 2.56
C ILE A 272 -17.32 18.75 2.84
N TYR A 273 -15.99 18.83 2.83
CA TYR A 273 -15.14 17.80 3.42
C TYR A 273 -14.83 18.15 4.87
N LEU A 274 -14.99 17.19 5.76
CA LEU A 274 -14.54 17.29 7.14
C LEU A 274 -13.34 16.37 7.36
N SER A 275 -12.36 16.88 8.11
CA SER A 275 -11.26 16.05 8.58
C SER A 275 -11.78 15.09 9.64
N ALA A 276 -11.47 13.80 9.45
CA ALA A 276 -11.64 12.78 10.47
C ALA A 276 -10.39 12.71 11.36
N GLU A 277 -10.27 11.63 12.10
CA GLU A 277 -9.17 11.37 13.01
C GLU A 277 -7.79 11.48 12.33
N THR A 278 -6.85 12.14 13.00
CA THR A 278 -5.46 12.25 12.58
C THR A 278 -4.67 11.13 13.23
N GLN A 279 -3.90 10.39 12.43
CA GLN A 279 -3.01 9.34 12.89
C GLN A 279 -1.58 9.70 12.55
N THR A 280 -0.65 9.40 13.45
CA THR A 280 0.78 9.65 13.25
C THR A 280 1.55 8.33 13.28
N TYR A 281 2.45 8.16 12.33
CA TYR A 281 3.32 7.01 12.19
C TYR A 281 4.77 7.46 12.12
N HIS A 282 5.68 6.70 12.70
CA HIS A 282 7.10 6.92 12.50
C HIS A 282 7.56 6.19 11.23
N LEU A 283 8.02 6.95 10.24
CA LEU A 283 8.70 6.44 9.05
C LEU A 283 10.20 6.60 9.26
N ASP A 284 10.74 5.79 10.12
CA ASP A 284 12.08 5.96 10.63
C ASP A 284 13.19 5.71 9.58
N GLY A 285 12.84 5.21 8.40
CA GLY A 285 13.82 4.72 7.43
C GLY A 285 14.75 3.64 8.04
N SER A 286 14.48 3.27 9.26
CA SER A 286 15.30 2.47 10.17
C SER A 286 15.07 0.98 10.05
N LYS A 287 14.80 0.49 8.84
CA LYS A 287 15.06 -0.93 8.59
C LYS A 287 16.47 -1.32 9.05
N LYS A 288 17.43 -0.37 9.05
CA LYS A 288 18.74 -0.50 9.68
C LYS A 288 18.67 -0.56 11.21
N ASN A 289 17.87 0.23 11.88
CA ASN A 289 17.90 0.33 13.34
C ASN A 289 17.28 -0.87 14.04
N LEU A 290 16.28 -1.53 13.46
CA LEU A 290 15.76 -2.79 13.99
C LEU A 290 16.77 -3.93 13.82
N VAL A 291 17.52 -3.98 12.73
CA VAL A 291 18.62 -4.91 12.54
C VAL A 291 19.77 -4.56 13.50
N GLU A 292 20.10 -3.30 13.68
CA GLU A 292 21.10 -2.83 14.66
C GLU A 292 20.62 -3.05 16.08
N PHE A 293 19.34 -2.82 16.40
CA PHE A 293 18.76 -3.11 17.70
C PHE A 293 18.69 -4.61 17.98
N ASN A 294 18.30 -5.43 17.01
CA ASN A 294 18.35 -6.88 17.14
C ASN A 294 19.78 -7.41 17.22
N ASN A 295 20.71 -6.87 16.46
CA ASN A 295 22.13 -7.20 16.58
C ASN A 295 22.72 -6.71 17.91
N TRP A 296 22.30 -5.54 18.39
CA TRP A 296 22.65 -5.07 19.72
C TRP A 296 22.08 -5.98 20.81
N LEU A 297 20.79 -6.37 20.71
CA LEU A 297 20.16 -7.33 21.61
C LEU A 297 20.85 -8.71 21.60
N LEU A 298 21.31 -9.18 20.44
CA LEU A 298 21.97 -10.49 20.29
C LEU A 298 23.44 -10.48 20.66
N ASN A 299 24.12 -9.34 20.50
CA ASN A 299 25.58 -9.23 20.72
C ASN A 299 25.97 -8.71 22.11
N ASP A 300 25.02 -8.12 22.84
CA ASP A 300 25.28 -7.67 24.21
C ASP A 300 24.94 -8.79 25.21
N GLU A 301 25.82 -9.82 25.23
CA GLU A 301 25.76 -10.91 26.22
C GLU A 301 25.95 -10.42 27.65
N SER A 302 26.31 -9.15 27.85
CA SER A 302 26.60 -8.62 29.17
C SER A 302 25.39 -7.85 29.75
N ASN A 303 24.65 -8.53 30.61
CA ASN A 303 24.00 -7.96 31.80
C ASN A 303 22.97 -6.81 31.72
N LEU A 304 22.73 -6.13 30.59
CA LEU A 304 21.73 -5.06 30.53
C LEU A 304 20.29 -5.63 30.31
N LEU A 305 20.18 -6.68 29.52
CA LEU A 305 18.89 -7.33 29.22
C LEU A 305 18.24 -7.95 30.47
N SER A 306 19.03 -8.46 31.40
CA SER A 306 18.51 -9.13 32.58
C SER A 306 17.89 -8.20 33.63
N LYS A 307 18.30 -6.92 33.66
CA LYS A 307 17.84 -5.98 34.69
C LYS A 307 16.87 -4.91 34.18
N GLN A 308 17.09 -4.36 32.99
CA GLN A 308 16.27 -3.25 32.49
C GLN A 308 15.03 -3.68 31.70
N LEU A 309 15.09 -4.80 30.97
CA LEU A 309 13.91 -5.32 30.28
C LEU A 309 12.87 -5.92 31.23
N LYS A 310 13.26 -6.42 32.40
CA LYS A 310 12.32 -6.87 33.45
C LYS A 310 11.39 -5.76 33.92
N ASP A 311 11.84 -4.50 33.87
CA ASP A 311 11.08 -3.35 34.38
C ASP A 311 10.14 -2.73 33.33
N PHE A 312 10.32 -3.02 32.04
CA PHE A 312 9.58 -2.39 30.94
C PHE A 312 8.85 -3.37 30.02
N TYR A 313 9.16 -4.66 30.05
CA TYR A 313 8.57 -5.63 29.15
C TYR A 313 7.53 -6.48 29.90
N VAL A 314 6.25 -6.30 29.53
CA VAL A 314 5.19 -7.22 29.96
C VAL A 314 5.32 -8.49 29.14
N PHE A 315 5.94 -9.50 29.71
CA PHE A 315 6.07 -10.79 29.04
C PHE A 315 4.67 -11.39 28.80
N PRO A 316 4.32 -11.78 27.58
CA PRO A 316 3.05 -12.42 27.32
C PRO A 316 2.95 -13.70 28.13
N ARG A 317 1.82 -13.93 28.78
CA ARG A 317 1.56 -15.20 29.51
C ARG A 317 1.50 -16.31 28.49
N LEU A 318 2.49 -17.19 28.50
CA LEU A 318 2.53 -18.38 27.66
C LEU A 318 1.77 -19.52 28.33
N LEU A 319 0.85 -20.12 27.58
CA LEU A 319 0.16 -21.33 28.00
C LEU A 319 0.84 -22.53 27.32
N ILE A 320 1.43 -23.41 28.09
CA ILE A 320 1.94 -24.68 27.57
C ILE A 320 0.80 -25.69 27.54
N LYS A 321 0.48 -26.16 26.35
CA LYS A 321 -0.43 -27.27 26.16
C LYS A 321 0.35 -28.59 26.29
N LYS A 322 0.20 -29.31 27.38
CA LYS A 322 0.66 -30.69 27.48
C LYS A 322 -0.39 -31.58 26.84
N VAL A 323 -0.03 -32.27 25.80
CA VAL A 323 -0.85 -33.36 25.26
C VAL A 323 -0.47 -34.63 26.04
N SER A 324 -1.30 -35.07 26.97
CA SER A 324 -1.19 -36.41 27.58
C SER A 324 -1.95 -37.41 26.71
N GLU A 325 -1.54 -38.66 26.72
CA GLU A 325 -2.17 -39.77 25.95
C GLU A 325 -3.65 -40.00 26.32
N GLU A 326 -4.19 -39.30 27.34
CA GLU A 326 -5.56 -39.40 27.82
C GLU A 326 -6.36 -38.10 27.66
N ASP A 327 -6.37 -37.46 26.53
CA ASP A 327 -7.25 -36.33 26.14
C ASP A 327 -7.54 -35.23 27.20
N THR A 328 -6.82 -35.17 28.29
CA THR A 328 -6.92 -34.10 29.29
C THR A 328 -5.92 -33.00 28.97
N ILE A 329 -6.44 -31.82 28.62
CA ILE A 329 -5.61 -30.62 28.34
C ILE A 329 -5.26 -29.98 29.69
N ASP A 330 -4.05 -30.19 30.15
CA ASP A 330 -3.50 -29.45 31.29
C ASP A 330 -2.88 -28.16 30.82
N LYS A 331 -3.37 -27.02 31.30
CA LYS A 331 -2.90 -25.69 30.92
C LYS A 331 -2.06 -25.09 32.04
N ASP A 332 -0.76 -25.14 31.90
CA ASP A 332 0.15 -24.46 32.82
C ASP A 332 0.47 -23.03 32.29
N ILE A 333 0.28 -22.04 33.14
CA ILE A 333 0.77 -20.68 32.90
C ILE A 333 2.27 -20.66 33.20
N VAL A 334 3.06 -20.30 32.19
CA VAL A 334 4.53 -20.31 32.31
C VAL A 334 5.01 -18.86 32.42
N ASP A 335 5.69 -18.55 33.50
CA ASP A 335 6.44 -17.31 33.64
C ASP A 335 7.79 -17.39 32.89
N PHE A 336 8.51 -16.27 32.82
CA PHE A 336 9.76 -16.18 32.08
C PHE A 336 10.85 -17.16 32.57
N GLU A 337 10.96 -17.35 33.87
CA GLU A 337 11.97 -18.22 34.46
C GLU A 337 11.69 -19.70 34.10
N LYS A 338 10.45 -20.11 34.19
CA LYS A 338 10.00 -21.45 33.82
C LYS A 338 10.09 -21.70 32.31
N PHE A 339 9.85 -20.67 31.49
CA PHE A 339 10.03 -20.73 30.04
C PHE A 339 11.51 -20.91 29.67
N ARG A 340 12.41 -20.19 30.32
CA ARG A 340 13.85 -20.34 30.13
C ARG A 340 14.34 -21.74 30.50
N GLU A 341 13.89 -22.31 31.63
CA GLU A 341 14.23 -23.68 32.01
C GLU A 341 13.75 -24.72 31.00
N ILE A 342 12.60 -24.45 30.31
CA ILE A 342 12.05 -25.35 29.31
C ILE A 342 12.89 -25.27 28.03
N ILE A 343 13.30 -24.06 27.60
CA ILE A 343 14.18 -23.87 26.44
C ILE A 343 15.51 -24.57 26.66
N ASP A 344 16.12 -24.42 27.82
CA ASP A 344 17.41 -25.02 28.15
C ASP A 344 17.37 -26.56 28.17
N LYS A 345 16.21 -27.13 28.44
CA LYS A 345 16.02 -28.59 28.54
C LYS A 345 15.52 -29.25 27.27
N LYS A 346 14.91 -28.51 26.35
CA LYS A 346 14.31 -29.05 25.12
C LYS A 346 15.00 -28.48 23.88
N ARG A 347 15.43 -29.36 22.98
CA ARG A 347 16.09 -28.99 21.72
C ARG A 347 15.13 -28.48 20.64
N ILE A 348 13.82 -28.70 20.78
CA ILE A 348 12.80 -28.26 19.82
C ILE A 348 11.60 -27.77 20.63
N ILE A 349 11.21 -26.51 20.43
CA ILE A 349 10.00 -25.91 20.97
C ILE A 349 9.24 -25.31 19.81
N GLU A 350 8.04 -25.78 19.58
CA GLU A 350 7.09 -25.16 18.66
C GLU A 350 6.21 -24.19 19.45
N ILE A 351 6.24 -22.92 19.08
CA ILE A 351 5.38 -21.89 19.64
C ILE A 351 4.35 -21.55 18.57
N SER A 352 3.13 -22.00 18.75
CA SER A 352 1.99 -21.59 17.92
C SER A 352 1.21 -20.48 18.63
N GLY A 353 1.03 -19.34 17.98
CA GLY A 353 0.14 -18.29 18.44
C GLY A 353 -1.31 -18.68 18.18
N CYS A 354 -2.19 -18.44 19.14
CA CYS A 354 -3.63 -18.43 18.86
C CYS A 354 -3.98 -17.05 18.29
N ASP A 355 -4.78 -17.01 17.24
CA ASP A 355 -5.41 -15.79 16.78
C ASP A 355 -6.15 -15.15 17.96
N LEU A 356 -5.83 -13.91 18.25
CA LEU A 356 -6.64 -13.09 19.13
C LEU A 356 -7.89 -12.71 18.32
N SER A 357 -8.96 -13.51 18.50
CA SER A 357 -10.30 -13.12 18.06
C SER A 357 -10.87 -12.03 18.97
#